data_99ac5cd506843da203dc0cbcb02012ad
#
_entry.id   99ac5cd506843da203dc0cbcb02012ad
#
_cell.length_a   1.000
_cell.length_b   1.000
_cell.length_c   1.000
_cell.angle_alpha   90.00
_cell.angle_beta   90.00
_cell.angle_gamma   90.00
#
_symmetry.space_group_name_H-M   'P 1'
#
loop_
_entity.id
_entity.type
_entity.pdbx_description
1 polymer ?
#
loop_
_entity_poly.entity_id
_entity_poly.type
_entity_poly.pdbx_seq_one_letter_code
_entity_poly.pdbx_strand_id
1 'polypeptide(L)'
;MNIAFDAKRAFQNNTGLGNYSRTLIRSLAADFPQHQYFLFAPKPTTMFPVSAFSNIHTVLPTRFLHRKLRALWRSKWVTPELAQRGMDLYHGLSHEVPFGIHNSGVKSVVTMHDLIFERFPGQYNPIDVFTYRRKARYAAHAADRVIAISEQTKADLVQFYNVHPGKITVCYQSCDPSFEGLHTASSIAAFRAAYHLPEKYLLSVGSVIERKNLLAVVQALRQSGAALPLVVLGNGDGYMKKVKAWIAREGMEKQVIWLNEQGRMKGEELPLLYQGATALLYVSLFEGFGIPILEALWSGTPVITSQGSCFAETAGNAALYVDPLSVEAIAGAIRTITTDEALAADLREKGFIHARHFTPEKCAAAVMEVYRSLF
;
A
#
# COMPACT_ATOMS: atom_id res chain seq x y z
N MET A 1 9.07 -24.17 11.23
CA MET A 1 7.64 -24.17 10.84
C MET A 1 7.52 -24.26 9.34
N ASN A 2 6.48 -24.96 8.87
CA ASN A 2 6.00 -24.94 7.49
C ASN A 2 4.88 -23.89 7.37
N ILE A 3 5.17 -22.76 6.77
CA ILE A 3 4.26 -21.61 6.72
C ILE A 3 3.67 -21.48 5.31
N ALA A 4 2.36 -21.59 5.20
CA ALA A 4 1.62 -21.46 3.96
C ALA A 4 1.09 -20.04 3.76
N PHE A 5 1.17 -19.49 2.55
CA PHE A 5 0.63 -18.19 2.20
C PHE A 5 -0.42 -18.26 1.10
N ASP A 6 -1.47 -17.43 1.18
CA ASP A 6 -2.24 -17.06 -0.01
C ASP A 6 -1.40 -16.16 -0.92
N ALA A 7 -0.73 -16.75 -1.90
CA ALA A 7 0.17 -16.02 -2.77
C ALA A 7 -0.51 -15.42 -4.02
N LYS A 8 -1.86 -15.43 -4.11
CA LYS A 8 -2.56 -14.85 -5.28
C LYS A 8 -2.13 -13.40 -5.55
N ARG A 9 -2.05 -12.56 -4.52
CA ARG A 9 -1.64 -11.16 -4.68
C ARG A 9 -0.17 -11.03 -5.03
N ALA A 10 0.71 -11.77 -4.37
CA ALA A 10 2.14 -11.79 -4.69
C ALA A 10 2.40 -12.15 -6.17
N PHE A 11 1.60 -13.06 -6.74
CA PHE A 11 1.80 -13.62 -8.08
C PHE A 11 1.08 -12.86 -9.21
N GLN A 12 0.00 -12.12 -8.91
CA GLN A 12 -0.90 -11.61 -9.95
C GLN A 12 -1.29 -10.13 -9.76
N ASN A 13 -0.66 -9.43 -8.82
CA ASN A 13 -1.03 -8.05 -8.52
C ASN A 13 0.21 -7.14 -8.53
N ASN A 14 0.17 -6.07 -9.34
CA ASN A 14 1.24 -5.06 -9.48
C ASN A 14 0.99 -3.81 -8.63
N THR A 15 -0.01 -3.82 -7.76
CA THR A 15 -0.33 -2.69 -6.87
C THR A 15 0.19 -2.93 -5.45
N GLY A 16 -0.09 -2.03 -4.53
CA GLY A 16 0.37 -2.06 -3.14
C GLY A 16 0.19 -3.41 -2.44
N LEU A 17 -0.95 -4.11 -2.64
CA LEU A 17 -1.19 -5.43 -2.03
C LEU A 17 -0.22 -6.51 -2.54
N GLY A 18 0.12 -6.45 -3.83
CA GLY A 18 1.11 -7.37 -4.41
C GLY A 18 2.52 -7.06 -3.93
N ASN A 19 2.88 -5.77 -3.87
CA ASN A 19 4.17 -5.31 -3.36
C ASN A 19 4.36 -5.70 -1.89
N TYR A 20 3.39 -5.41 -1.03
CA TYR A 20 3.39 -5.87 0.37
C TYR A 20 3.62 -7.39 0.47
N SER A 21 2.84 -8.18 -0.27
CA SER A 21 2.94 -9.63 -0.21
C SER A 21 4.33 -10.14 -0.62
N ARG A 22 4.91 -9.59 -1.69
CA ARG A 22 6.25 -9.97 -2.16
C ARG A 22 7.34 -9.54 -1.19
N THR A 23 7.29 -8.31 -0.70
CA THR A 23 8.28 -7.78 0.26
C THR A 23 8.24 -8.59 1.54
N LEU A 24 7.08 -8.82 2.14
CA LEU A 24 6.95 -9.61 3.37
C LEU A 24 7.47 -11.04 3.20
N ILE A 25 7.09 -11.73 2.12
CA ILE A 25 7.56 -13.12 1.88
C ILE A 25 9.08 -13.15 1.72
N ARG A 26 9.67 -12.21 0.96
CA ARG A 26 11.13 -12.12 0.79
C ARG A 26 11.85 -11.91 2.11
N SER A 27 11.40 -10.93 2.90
CA SER A 27 12.02 -10.61 4.19
C SER A 27 11.89 -11.77 5.17
N LEU A 28 10.73 -12.42 5.26
CA LEU A 28 10.56 -13.61 6.10
C LEU A 28 11.50 -14.75 5.66
N ALA A 29 11.66 -14.98 4.37
CA ALA A 29 12.53 -16.03 3.86
C ALA A 29 14.02 -15.74 4.08
N ALA A 30 14.42 -14.47 4.01
CA ALA A 30 15.80 -14.02 4.24
C ALA A 30 16.16 -13.99 5.73
N ASP A 31 15.31 -13.39 6.56
CA ASP A 31 15.59 -13.12 7.98
C ASP A 31 15.33 -14.33 8.88
N PHE A 32 14.47 -15.27 8.44
CA PHE A 32 14.11 -16.48 9.17
C PHE A 32 14.28 -17.73 8.31
N PRO A 33 15.53 -18.03 7.86
CA PRO A 33 15.81 -19.10 6.90
C PRO A 33 15.56 -20.52 7.46
N GLN A 34 15.41 -20.67 8.78
CA GLN A 34 15.08 -21.93 9.44
C GLN A 34 13.63 -22.40 9.20
N HIS A 35 12.78 -21.58 8.58
CA HIS A 35 11.40 -21.93 8.26
C HIS A 35 11.26 -22.24 6.76
N GLN A 36 10.22 -22.99 6.40
CA GLN A 36 9.85 -23.29 5.02
C GLN A 36 8.58 -22.54 4.66
N TYR A 37 8.56 -21.90 3.50
CA TYR A 37 7.50 -21.01 3.05
C TYR A 37 6.82 -21.56 1.79
N PHE A 38 5.54 -21.87 1.89
CA PHE A 38 4.75 -22.50 0.82
C PHE A 38 3.76 -21.50 0.23
N LEU A 39 3.94 -21.15 -1.04
CA LEU A 39 3.17 -20.16 -1.76
C LEU A 39 2.02 -20.81 -2.52
N PHE A 40 0.85 -20.86 -1.92
CA PHE A 40 -0.36 -21.38 -2.55
C PHE A 40 -0.93 -20.35 -3.53
N ALA A 41 -0.80 -20.60 -4.83
CA ALA A 41 -1.23 -19.69 -5.87
C ALA A 41 -2.10 -20.37 -6.93
N PRO A 42 -3.15 -19.68 -7.46
CA PRO A 42 -4.04 -20.27 -8.47
C PRO A 42 -3.38 -20.40 -9.86
N LYS A 43 -2.29 -19.64 -10.10
CA LYS A 43 -1.51 -19.62 -11.35
C LYS A 43 -0.04 -19.34 -11.06
N PRO A 44 0.88 -19.79 -11.94
CA PRO A 44 2.28 -19.41 -11.86
C PRO A 44 2.46 -17.91 -12.12
N THR A 45 3.64 -17.40 -11.85
CA THR A 45 4.01 -15.99 -12.04
C THR A 45 5.41 -15.84 -12.60
N THR A 46 5.65 -14.70 -13.26
CA THR A 46 6.97 -14.17 -13.59
C THR A 46 7.32 -12.95 -12.72
N MET A 47 6.38 -12.46 -11.90
CA MET A 47 6.53 -11.24 -11.09
C MET A 47 7.34 -11.46 -9.81
N PHE A 48 7.47 -12.70 -9.38
CA PHE A 48 8.14 -13.04 -8.13
C PHE A 48 9.13 -14.19 -8.38
N PRO A 49 10.45 -13.92 -8.45
CA PRO A 49 11.46 -14.93 -8.71
C PRO A 49 11.70 -15.78 -7.46
N VAL A 50 10.80 -16.72 -7.18
CA VAL A 50 10.88 -17.64 -6.02
C VAL A 50 12.14 -18.50 -6.02
N SER A 51 12.75 -18.75 -7.19
CA SER A 51 13.98 -19.55 -7.33
C SER A 51 15.22 -18.92 -6.66
N ALA A 52 15.16 -17.65 -6.27
CA ALA A 52 16.22 -16.99 -5.53
C ALA A 52 16.34 -17.46 -4.06
N PHE A 53 15.33 -18.20 -3.56
CA PHE A 53 15.26 -18.63 -2.17
C PHE A 53 15.08 -20.14 -2.09
N SER A 54 16.00 -20.84 -1.39
CA SER A 54 15.95 -22.30 -1.23
C SER A 54 14.82 -22.79 -0.32
N ASN A 55 14.32 -21.92 0.55
CA ASN A 55 13.25 -22.19 1.52
C ASN A 55 11.85 -21.71 1.08
N ILE A 56 11.69 -21.28 -0.19
CA ILE A 56 10.39 -20.90 -0.76
C ILE A 56 9.91 -21.95 -1.78
N HIS A 57 8.70 -22.46 -1.59
CA HIS A 57 8.11 -23.50 -2.42
C HIS A 57 6.78 -23.02 -3.02
N THR A 58 6.62 -23.15 -4.33
CA THR A 58 5.36 -22.83 -5.01
C THR A 58 4.43 -24.03 -5.03
N VAL A 59 3.17 -23.83 -4.60
CA VAL A 59 2.11 -24.82 -4.64
C VAL A 59 0.99 -24.35 -5.57
N LEU A 60 0.81 -25.11 -6.67
CA LEU A 60 -0.24 -24.84 -7.66
C LEU A 60 -1.30 -25.96 -7.64
N PRO A 61 -2.54 -25.69 -8.06
CA PRO A 61 -3.56 -26.73 -8.18
C PRO A 61 -3.15 -27.79 -9.20
N THR A 62 -3.07 -29.05 -8.76
CA THR A 62 -2.66 -30.18 -9.61
C THR A 62 -3.84 -30.92 -10.27
N ARG A 63 -4.95 -31.08 -9.52
CA ARG A 63 -6.13 -31.79 -10.00
C ARG A 63 -6.86 -31.01 -11.09
N PHE A 64 -7.43 -31.69 -12.08
CA PHE A 64 -8.13 -31.05 -13.19
C PHE A 64 -9.22 -30.07 -12.73
N LEU A 65 -10.08 -30.47 -11.80
CA LEU A 65 -11.14 -29.60 -11.25
C LEU A 65 -10.57 -28.40 -10.52
N HIS A 66 -9.48 -28.57 -9.75
CA HIS A 66 -8.81 -27.47 -9.04
C HIS A 66 -8.22 -26.43 -10.01
N ARG A 67 -7.70 -26.89 -11.16
CA ARG A 67 -7.20 -26.01 -12.22
C ARG A 67 -8.30 -25.27 -12.96
N LYS A 68 -9.47 -25.86 -13.14
CA LYS A 68 -10.65 -25.19 -13.73
C LYS A 68 -11.32 -24.24 -12.76
N LEU A 69 -11.54 -24.66 -11.50
CA LEU A 69 -12.26 -23.91 -10.47
C LEU A 69 -11.30 -23.30 -9.44
N ARG A 70 -10.31 -22.55 -9.93
CA ARG A 70 -9.20 -21.98 -9.12
C ARG A 70 -9.68 -21.12 -7.96
N ALA A 71 -10.76 -20.36 -8.13
CA ALA A 71 -11.33 -19.54 -7.07
C ALA A 71 -11.88 -20.41 -5.93
N LEU A 72 -12.55 -21.51 -6.26
CA LEU A 72 -13.09 -22.47 -5.30
C LEU A 72 -11.96 -23.25 -4.61
N TRP A 73 -10.91 -23.65 -5.37
CA TRP A 73 -9.74 -24.29 -4.79
C TRP A 73 -9.11 -23.39 -3.72
N ARG A 74 -8.82 -22.14 -4.03
CA ARG A 74 -8.22 -21.17 -3.09
C ARG A 74 -9.11 -20.89 -1.89
N SER A 75 -10.44 -20.79 -2.10
CA SER A 75 -11.36 -20.37 -1.03
C SER A 75 -11.84 -21.52 -0.13
N LYS A 76 -11.75 -22.79 -0.56
CA LYS A 76 -12.29 -23.91 0.19
C LYS A 76 -11.44 -25.19 0.12
N TRP A 77 -11.03 -25.62 -1.08
CA TRP A 77 -10.38 -26.92 -1.24
C TRP A 77 -8.91 -26.93 -0.81
N VAL A 78 -8.31 -25.77 -0.64
CA VAL A 78 -6.94 -25.65 -0.09
C VAL A 78 -6.89 -26.08 1.39
N THR A 79 -7.96 -25.90 2.16
CA THR A 79 -7.99 -26.21 3.60
C THR A 79 -7.56 -27.65 3.93
N PRO A 80 -8.17 -28.72 3.38
CA PRO A 80 -7.70 -30.09 3.63
C PRO A 80 -6.29 -30.35 3.07
N GLU A 81 -5.89 -29.66 1.99
CA GLU A 81 -4.56 -29.82 1.41
C GLU A 81 -3.46 -29.24 2.32
N LEU A 82 -3.74 -28.18 3.09
CA LEU A 82 -2.82 -27.64 4.09
C LEU A 82 -2.47 -28.67 5.16
N ALA A 83 -3.45 -29.31 5.75
CA ALA A 83 -3.25 -30.34 6.77
C ALA A 83 -2.52 -31.59 6.19
N GLN A 84 -2.91 -32.05 5.01
CA GLN A 84 -2.29 -33.20 4.33
C GLN A 84 -0.80 -32.95 4.00
N ARG A 85 -0.41 -31.69 3.77
CA ARG A 85 0.98 -31.31 3.50
C ARG A 85 1.79 -30.99 4.74
N GLY A 86 1.21 -31.10 5.94
CA GLY A 86 1.88 -30.80 7.20
C GLY A 86 2.22 -29.34 7.37
N MET A 87 1.32 -28.43 6.96
CA MET A 87 1.49 -27.00 7.23
C MET A 87 1.18 -26.70 8.70
N ASP A 88 2.07 -25.99 9.35
CA ASP A 88 1.89 -25.57 10.74
C ASP A 88 0.98 -24.31 10.81
N LEU A 89 1.17 -23.40 9.86
CA LEU A 89 0.49 -22.11 9.82
C LEU A 89 0.07 -21.73 8.40
N TYR A 90 -1.09 -21.09 8.27
CA TYR A 90 -1.56 -20.45 7.05
C TYR A 90 -1.75 -18.96 7.26
N HIS A 91 -1.15 -18.13 6.38
CA HIS A 91 -1.33 -16.68 6.39
C HIS A 91 -2.05 -16.18 5.14
N GLY A 92 -3.27 -15.67 5.34
CA GLY A 92 -4.03 -14.94 4.34
C GLY A 92 -3.53 -13.50 4.22
N LEU A 93 -2.76 -13.19 3.20
CA LEU A 93 -2.05 -11.89 3.06
C LEU A 93 -2.96 -10.70 2.69
N SER A 94 -4.25 -10.92 2.41
CA SER A 94 -5.13 -9.86 1.90
C SER A 94 -6.59 -10.16 2.18
N HIS A 95 -7.07 -9.87 3.37
CA HIS A 95 -8.48 -9.92 3.83
C HIS A 95 -9.18 -11.28 3.74
N GLU A 96 -8.51 -12.35 3.32
CA GLU A 96 -9.13 -13.64 3.06
C GLU A 96 -8.36 -14.80 3.71
N VAL A 97 -9.11 -15.74 4.29
CA VAL A 97 -8.64 -17.09 4.62
C VAL A 97 -9.59 -18.11 4.00
N PRO A 98 -9.17 -19.35 3.72
CA PRO A 98 -10.06 -20.35 3.15
C PRO A 98 -11.14 -20.78 4.16
N PHE A 99 -12.31 -21.08 3.62
CA PHE A 99 -13.43 -21.56 4.44
C PHE A 99 -13.09 -22.88 5.14
N GLY A 100 -13.44 -22.95 6.43
CA GLY A 100 -13.19 -24.11 7.27
C GLY A 100 -11.78 -24.16 7.88
N ILE A 101 -10.95 -23.12 7.71
CA ILE A 101 -9.58 -23.09 8.25
C ILE A 101 -9.53 -23.35 9.76
N HIS A 102 -10.47 -22.81 10.53
CA HIS A 102 -10.57 -22.97 11.98
C HIS A 102 -10.79 -24.44 12.45
N ASN A 103 -11.20 -25.33 11.53
CA ASN A 103 -11.40 -26.76 11.81
C ASN A 103 -10.29 -27.64 11.20
N SER A 104 -9.25 -27.05 10.61
CA SER A 104 -8.21 -27.79 9.88
C SER A 104 -7.08 -28.32 10.77
N GLY A 105 -6.98 -27.85 12.01
CA GLY A 105 -5.81 -28.07 12.87
C GLY A 105 -4.60 -27.22 12.52
N VAL A 106 -4.62 -26.49 11.42
CA VAL A 106 -3.55 -25.57 10.99
C VAL A 106 -3.81 -24.20 11.61
N LYS A 107 -2.80 -23.62 12.27
CA LYS A 107 -2.89 -22.24 12.80
C LYS A 107 -3.09 -21.25 11.67
N SER A 108 -3.79 -20.16 11.93
CA SER A 108 -4.18 -19.22 10.88
C SER A 108 -4.02 -17.77 11.28
N VAL A 109 -3.46 -16.98 10.36
CA VAL A 109 -3.29 -15.54 10.46
C VAL A 109 -3.90 -14.88 9.23
N VAL A 110 -4.50 -13.70 9.39
CA VAL A 110 -4.95 -12.88 8.26
C VAL A 110 -4.46 -11.45 8.41
N THR A 111 -3.90 -10.88 7.32
CA THR A 111 -3.63 -9.43 7.25
C THR A 111 -4.84 -8.69 6.69
N MET A 112 -5.27 -7.67 7.43
CA MET A 112 -6.30 -6.71 7.04
C MET A 112 -5.62 -5.38 6.71
N HIS A 113 -5.77 -4.92 5.44
CA HIS A 113 -5.13 -3.70 4.96
C HIS A 113 -5.99 -2.46 5.23
N ASP A 114 -7.29 -2.59 5.12
CA ASP A 114 -8.27 -1.54 5.39
C ASP A 114 -9.68 -2.12 5.46
N LEU A 115 -10.64 -1.29 5.83
CA LEU A 115 -12.07 -1.53 5.68
C LEU A 115 -12.73 -0.36 4.93
N ILE A 116 -12.07 0.15 3.89
CA ILE A 116 -12.53 1.28 3.08
C ILE A 116 -13.92 1.02 2.49
N PHE A 117 -14.19 -0.20 2.06
CA PHE A 117 -15.51 -0.60 1.54
C PHE A 117 -16.64 -0.55 2.59
N GLU A 118 -16.32 -0.56 3.89
CA GLU A 118 -17.30 -0.30 4.97
C GLU A 118 -17.52 1.20 5.17
N ARG A 119 -16.45 2.01 5.11
CA ARG A 119 -16.52 3.46 5.32
C ARG A 119 -17.07 4.21 4.10
N PHE A 120 -16.73 3.76 2.91
CA PHE A 120 -17.09 4.39 1.63
C PHE A 120 -17.76 3.41 0.66
N PRO A 121 -18.85 2.75 1.06
CA PRO A 121 -19.49 1.71 0.22
C PRO A 121 -19.94 2.24 -1.14
N GLY A 122 -20.31 3.52 -1.23
CA GLY A 122 -20.72 4.16 -2.49
C GLY A 122 -19.62 4.27 -3.56
N GLN A 123 -18.34 4.03 -3.21
CA GLN A 123 -17.22 4.03 -4.15
C GLN A 123 -16.99 2.67 -4.82
N TYR A 124 -17.78 1.66 -4.49
CA TYR A 124 -17.67 0.30 -4.99
C TYR A 124 -18.96 -0.20 -5.58
N ASN A 125 -18.90 -1.19 -6.45
CA ASN A 125 -20.09 -1.91 -6.88
C ASN A 125 -20.76 -2.59 -5.67
N PRO A 126 -22.07 -2.51 -5.47
CA PRO A 126 -22.76 -3.11 -4.33
C PRO A 126 -22.52 -4.62 -4.16
N ILE A 127 -22.38 -5.37 -5.26
CA ILE A 127 -22.08 -6.81 -5.25
C ILE A 127 -20.66 -7.05 -4.72
N ASP A 128 -19.71 -6.20 -5.08
CA ASP A 128 -18.34 -6.27 -4.58
C ASP A 128 -18.29 -5.96 -3.08
N VAL A 129 -18.99 -4.91 -2.63
CA VAL A 129 -19.11 -4.58 -1.19
C VAL A 129 -19.65 -5.75 -0.41
N PHE A 130 -20.75 -6.36 -0.86
CA PHE A 130 -21.34 -7.54 -0.20
C PHE A 130 -20.33 -8.69 -0.11
N THR A 131 -19.61 -8.96 -1.19
CA THR A 131 -18.63 -10.03 -1.26
C THR A 131 -17.41 -9.78 -0.36
N TYR A 132 -16.87 -8.54 -0.40
CA TYR A 132 -15.73 -8.14 0.44
C TYR A 132 -16.10 -8.18 1.91
N ARG A 133 -17.24 -7.62 2.28
CA ARG A 133 -17.80 -7.61 3.63
C ARG A 133 -17.91 -9.04 4.19
N ARG A 134 -18.52 -9.95 3.43
CA ARG A 134 -18.69 -11.35 3.84
C ARG A 134 -17.36 -12.06 4.05
N LYS A 135 -16.41 -11.89 3.12
CA LYS A 135 -15.10 -12.55 3.18
C LYS A 135 -14.22 -11.99 4.30
N ALA A 136 -14.12 -10.67 4.40
CA ALA A 136 -13.30 -10.00 5.40
C ALA A 136 -13.81 -10.28 6.81
N ARG A 137 -15.13 -10.20 7.04
CA ARG A 137 -15.75 -10.57 8.32
C ARG A 137 -15.48 -12.02 8.68
N TYR A 138 -15.68 -12.96 7.74
CA TYR A 138 -15.36 -14.36 7.96
C TYR A 138 -13.89 -14.54 8.33
N ALA A 139 -12.97 -13.96 7.57
CA ALA A 139 -11.53 -14.08 7.81
C ALA A 139 -11.11 -13.53 9.17
N ALA A 140 -11.64 -12.37 9.56
CA ALA A 140 -11.34 -11.72 10.84
C ALA A 140 -11.80 -12.57 12.05
N HIS A 141 -12.93 -13.30 11.91
CA HIS A 141 -13.43 -14.16 12.97
C HIS A 141 -12.83 -15.58 12.94
N ALA A 142 -12.62 -16.15 11.75
CA ALA A 142 -12.16 -17.53 11.60
C ALA A 142 -10.64 -17.70 11.83
N ALA A 143 -9.81 -16.70 11.55
CA ALA A 143 -8.38 -16.77 11.81
C ALA A 143 -8.06 -16.76 13.31
N ASP A 144 -6.97 -17.43 13.75
CA ASP A 144 -6.51 -17.41 15.15
C ASP A 144 -5.98 -16.04 15.57
N ARG A 145 -5.31 -15.32 14.66
CA ARG A 145 -4.83 -13.95 14.85
C ARG A 145 -5.14 -13.10 13.62
N VAL A 146 -5.34 -11.81 13.86
CA VAL A 146 -5.55 -10.80 12.84
C VAL A 146 -4.39 -9.80 12.91
N ILE A 147 -3.73 -9.57 11.80
CA ILE A 147 -2.77 -8.49 11.64
C ILE A 147 -3.52 -7.30 11.01
N ALA A 148 -3.51 -6.17 11.69
CA ALA A 148 -3.91 -4.88 11.15
C ALA A 148 -2.67 -4.10 10.75
N ILE A 149 -2.71 -3.41 9.61
CA ILE A 149 -1.53 -2.67 9.12
C ILE A 149 -1.38 -1.27 9.75
N SER A 150 -2.34 -0.87 10.58
CA SER A 150 -2.36 0.40 11.31
C SER A 150 -3.30 0.30 12.52
N GLU A 151 -3.16 1.19 13.48
CA GLU A 151 -4.12 1.33 14.59
C GLU A 151 -5.50 1.74 14.05
N GLN A 152 -5.55 2.56 12.99
CA GLN A 152 -6.79 2.89 12.30
C GLN A 152 -7.50 1.63 11.78
N THR A 153 -6.79 0.73 11.10
CA THR A 153 -7.38 -0.54 10.63
C THR A 153 -7.83 -1.43 11.78
N LYS A 154 -7.08 -1.45 12.90
CA LYS A 154 -7.49 -2.16 14.12
C LYS A 154 -8.77 -1.56 14.71
N ALA A 155 -8.87 -0.25 14.81
CA ALA A 155 -10.08 0.42 15.27
C ALA A 155 -11.30 0.08 14.38
N ASP A 156 -11.11 0.05 13.06
CA ASP A 156 -12.15 -0.32 12.11
C ASP A 156 -12.62 -1.77 12.28
N LEU A 157 -11.69 -2.70 12.50
CA LEU A 157 -12.02 -4.12 12.76
C LEU A 157 -12.84 -4.30 14.02
N VAL A 158 -12.52 -3.56 15.07
CA VAL A 158 -13.30 -3.56 16.32
C VAL A 158 -14.68 -2.93 16.06
N GLN A 159 -14.73 -1.76 15.42
CA GLN A 159 -15.95 -1.01 15.19
C GLN A 159 -16.94 -1.73 14.27
N PHE A 160 -16.47 -2.19 13.08
CA PHE A 160 -17.38 -2.73 12.06
C PHE A 160 -17.63 -4.22 12.19
N TYR A 161 -16.67 -4.97 12.73
CA TYR A 161 -16.76 -6.43 12.80
C TYR A 161 -16.81 -6.99 14.21
N ASN A 162 -16.69 -6.12 15.24
CA ASN A 162 -16.69 -6.52 16.63
C ASN A 162 -15.62 -7.60 16.94
N VAL A 163 -14.45 -7.48 16.30
CA VAL A 163 -13.32 -8.37 16.58
C VAL A 163 -12.71 -7.99 17.91
N HIS A 164 -12.48 -8.98 18.78
CA HIS A 164 -11.87 -8.72 20.09
C HIS A 164 -10.47 -8.07 19.93
N PRO A 165 -10.17 -6.94 20.58
CA PRO A 165 -8.89 -6.23 20.41
C PRO A 165 -7.66 -7.09 20.67
N GLY A 166 -7.71 -8.03 21.62
CA GLY A 166 -6.63 -8.95 21.95
C GLY A 166 -6.33 -10.01 20.86
N LYS A 167 -7.21 -10.14 19.86
CA LYS A 167 -6.98 -10.97 18.67
C LYS A 167 -6.23 -10.22 17.57
N ILE A 168 -6.15 -8.88 17.65
CA ILE A 168 -5.60 -8.02 16.61
C ILE A 168 -4.24 -7.50 17.05
N THR A 169 -3.22 -7.75 16.25
CA THR A 169 -1.87 -7.18 16.41
C THR A 169 -1.62 -6.19 15.28
N VAL A 170 -1.13 -5.00 15.59
CA VAL A 170 -0.71 -4.05 14.57
C VAL A 170 0.72 -4.38 14.13
N CYS A 171 0.87 -4.66 12.83
CA CYS A 171 2.17 -4.83 12.19
C CYS A 171 2.23 -3.85 11.02
N TYR A 172 2.98 -2.78 11.18
CA TYR A 172 3.14 -1.75 10.14
C TYR A 172 3.77 -2.32 8.88
N GLN A 173 3.43 -1.73 7.75
CA GLN A 173 4.02 -2.09 6.46
C GLN A 173 5.36 -1.37 6.24
N SER A 174 6.18 -1.94 5.35
CA SER A 174 7.31 -1.25 4.73
C SER A 174 6.96 -0.86 3.29
N CYS A 175 7.76 0.02 2.68
CA CYS A 175 7.74 0.23 1.24
C CYS A 175 8.74 -0.70 0.52
N ASP A 176 8.86 -0.53 -0.79
CA ASP A 176 9.86 -1.27 -1.57
C ASP A 176 11.28 -0.84 -1.16
N PRO A 177 12.23 -1.77 -0.94
CA PRO A 177 13.61 -1.44 -0.56
C PRO A 177 14.34 -0.52 -1.54
N SER A 178 13.90 -0.41 -2.79
CA SER A 178 14.48 0.52 -3.77
C SER A 178 14.41 1.99 -3.35
N PHE A 179 13.53 2.33 -2.40
CA PHE A 179 13.41 3.68 -1.86
C PHE A 179 14.46 4.02 -0.79
N GLU A 180 15.16 3.04 -0.22
CA GLU A 180 16.14 3.27 0.86
C GLU A 180 17.44 3.93 0.38
N GLY A 181 17.64 4.03 -0.95
CA GLY A 181 18.82 4.63 -1.56
C GLY A 181 18.56 6.02 -2.15
N LEU A 182 19.50 6.95 -1.94
CA LEU A 182 19.49 8.24 -2.63
C LEU A 182 20.22 8.14 -3.97
N HIS A 183 19.56 8.59 -5.02
CA HIS A 183 20.13 8.69 -6.36
C HIS A 183 20.98 9.95 -6.52
N THR A 184 21.93 9.95 -7.46
CA THR A 184 22.74 11.11 -7.78
C THR A 184 21.90 12.19 -8.45
N ALA A 185 22.31 13.46 -8.30
CA ALA A 185 21.65 14.59 -8.98
C ALA A 185 21.62 14.40 -10.52
N SER A 186 22.66 13.78 -11.10
CA SER A 186 22.71 13.46 -12.53
C SER A 186 21.67 12.40 -12.93
N SER A 187 21.45 11.37 -12.12
CA SER A 187 20.42 10.37 -12.39
C SER A 187 19.01 10.96 -12.33
N ILE A 188 18.75 11.83 -11.33
CA ILE A 188 17.47 12.55 -11.22
C ILE A 188 17.27 13.50 -12.41
N ALA A 189 18.31 14.22 -12.83
CA ALA A 189 18.25 15.10 -14.00
C ALA A 189 17.98 14.32 -15.30
N ALA A 190 18.67 13.18 -15.49
CA ALA A 190 18.44 12.30 -16.64
C ALA A 190 17.00 11.75 -16.66
N PHE A 191 16.48 11.34 -15.52
CA PHE A 191 15.09 10.90 -15.38
C PHE A 191 14.11 12.02 -15.77
N ARG A 192 14.29 13.22 -15.23
CA ARG A 192 13.45 14.38 -15.56
C ARG A 192 13.47 14.70 -17.07
N ALA A 193 14.65 14.66 -17.68
CA ALA A 193 14.79 14.87 -19.12
C ALA A 193 14.06 13.80 -19.94
N ALA A 194 14.15 12.52 -19.55
CA ALA A 194 13.49 11.40 -20.24
C ALA A 194 11.96 11.50 -20.22
N TYR A 195 11.40 12.05 -19.15
CA TYR A 195 9.95 12.23 -18.99
C TYR A 195 9.48 13.68 -19.15
N HIS A 196 10.31 14.57 -19.72
CA HIS A 196 9.99 15.98 -19.93
C HIS A 196 9.48 16.71 -18.69
N LEU A 197 10.02 16.34 -17.50
CA LEU A 197 9.63 16.93 -16.24
C LEU A 197 10.43 18.20 -15.94
N PRO A 198 9.81 19.20 -15.30
CA PRO A 198 10.51 20.42 -14.88
C PRO A 198 11.51 20.14 -13.75
N GLU A 199 12.40 21.11 -13.51
CA GLU A 199 13.42 21.00 -12.45
C GLU A 199 12.80 20.89 -11.05
N LYS A 200 11.74 21.65 -10.78
CA LYS A 200 10.98 21.65 -9.53
C LYS A 200 9.52 21.35 -9.83
N TYR A 201 8.91 20.45 -9.07
CA TYR A 201 7.50 20.10 -9.20
C TYR A 201 6.92 19.56 -7.88
N LEU A 202 5.61 19.68 -7.73
CA LEU A 202 4.84 19.01 -6.72
C LEU A 202 4.41 17.63 -7.25
N LEU A 203 4.26 16.66 -6.39
CA LEU A 203 3.96 15.28 -6.79
C LEU A 203 2.64 14.79 -6.16
N SER A 204 1.82 14.10 -6.95
CA SER A 204 0.67 13.33 -6.47
C SER A 204 0.71 11.91 -7.05
N VAL A 205 0.67 10.89 -6.19
CA VAL A 205 0.78 9.48 -6.57
C VAL A 205 -0.42 8.68 -6.09
N GLY A 206 -0.95 7.83 -6.97
CA GLY A 206 -2.01 6.87 -6.66
C GLY A 206 -3.20 6.93 -7.62
N SER A 207 -4.14 6.00 -7.45
CA SER A 207 -5.34 5.96 -8.28
C SER A 207 -6.12 7.27 -8.21
N VAL A 208 -6.59 7.79 -9.36
CA VAL A 208 -7.33 9.05 -9.44
C VAL A 208 -8.82 8.75 -9.18
N ILE A 209 -9.18 8.68 -7.89
CA ILE A 209 -10.53 8.42 -7.38
C ILE A 209 -10.92 9.45 -6.33
N GLU A 210 -12.21 9.59 -6.02
CA GLU A 210 -12.73 10.62 -5.11
C GLU A 210 -12.03 10.61 -3.75
N ARG A 211 -11.82 9.44 -3.16
CA ARG A 211 -11.16 9.29 -1.86
C ARG A 211 -9.72 9.84 -1.83
N LYS A 212 -9.00 9.79 -2.96
CA LYS A 212 -7.63 10.35 -3.10
C LYS A 212 -7.62 11.88 -3.27
N ASN A 213 -8.77 12.50 -3.46
CA ASN A 213 -9.02 13.93 -3.32
C ASN A 213 -8.20 14.84 -4.27
N LEU A 214 -7.81 14.34 -5.45
CA LEU A 214 -6.99 15.11 -6.38
C LEU A 214 -7.65 16.43 -6.82
N LEU A 215 -8.99 16.50 -6.87
CA LEU A 215 -9.69 17.75 -7.23
C LEU A 215 -9.39 18.87 -6.23
N ALA A 216 -9.46 18.60 -4.93
CA ALA A 216 -9.11 19.59 -3.91
C ALA A 216 -7.62 19.99 -4.00
N VAL A 217 -6.73 19.06 -4.34
CA VAL A 217 -5.29 19.36 -4.56
C VAL A 217 -5.09 20.33 -5.72
N VAL A 218 -5.73 20.12 -6.89
CA VAL A 218 -5.58 21.06 -8.03
C VAL A 218 -6.28 22.40 -7.78
N GLN A 219 -7.38 22.41 -7.03
CA GLN A 219 -8.03 23.65 -6.58
C GLN A 219 -7.11 24.46 -5.65
N ALA A 220 -6.50 23.77 -4.69
CA ALA A 220 -5.57 24.36 -3.75
C ALA A 220 -4.29 24.86 -4.44
N LEU A 221 -3.79 24.13 -5.43
CA LEU A 221 -2.65 24.56 -6.24
C LEU A 221 -2.94 25.91 -6.90
N ARG A 222 -4.10 26.06 -7.54
CA ARG A 222 -4.52 27.32 -8.12
C ARG A 222 -4.61 28.44 -7.08
N GLN A 223 -5.28 28.16 -5.96
CA GLN A 223 -5.47 29.15 -4.88
C GLN A 223 -4.17 29.52 -4.18
N SER A 224 -3.18 28.62 -4.16
CA SER A 224 -1.87 28.90 -3.56
C SER A 224 -1.08 29.96 -4.30
N GLY A 225 -1.33 30.13 -5.61
CA GLY A 225 -0.52 30.99 -6.49
C GLY A 225 0.90 30.45 -6.76
N ALA A 226 1.21 29.22 -6.32
CA ALA A 226 2.50 28.60 -6.57
C ALA A 226 2.70 28.35 -8.07
N ALA A 227 3.86 28.79 -8.59
CA ALA A 227 4.18 28.60 -10.01
C ALA A 227 4.63 27.17 -10.36
N LEU A 228 4.86 26.32 -9.35
CA LEU A 228 5.31 24.94 -9.56
C LEU A 228 4.23 24.08 -10.22
N PRO A 229 4.57 23.27 -11.22
CA PRO A 229 3.63 22.30 -11.77
C PRO A 229 3.39 21.13 -10.82
N LEU A 230 2.22 20.52 -10.94
CA LEU A 230 1.87 19.28 -10.28
C LEU A 230 2.04 18.10 -11.24
N VAL A 231 2.93 17.18 -10.90
CA VAL A 231 3.07 15.91 -11.60
C VAL A 231 2.14 14.88 -10.95
N VAL A 232 1.28 14.28 -11.74
CA VAL A 232 0.31 13.26 -11.30
C VAL A 232 0.71 11.91 -11.89
N LEU A 233 1.04 10.95 -11.02
CA LEU A 233 1.23 9.56 -11.37
C LEU A 233 0.03 8.73 -10.89
N GLY A 234 -0.85 8.36 -11.80
CA GLY A 234 -2.02 7.56 -11.47
C GLY A 234 -3.00 7.44 -12.62
N ASN A 235 -3.90 6.48 -12.50
CA ASN A 235 -4.98 6.25 -13.44
C ASN A 235 -6.33 6.29 -12.71
N GLY A 236 -7.38 6.59 -13.45
CA GLY A 236 -8.75 6.60 -12.95
C GLY A 236 -9.75 6.72 -14.09
N ASP A 237 -11.03 6.62 -13.75
CA ASP A 237 -12.11 6.67 -14.72
C ASP A 237 -12.92 7.98 -14.63
N GLY A 238 -14.17 7.92 -14.19
CA GLY A 238 -15.11 9.06 -14.15
C GLY A 238 -14.60 10.25 -13.33
N TYR A 239 -14.01 10.01 -12.17
CA TYR A 239 -13.45 11.07 -11.34
C TYR A 239 -12.24 11.75 -12.00
N MET A 240 -11.36 11.01 -12.66
CA MET A 240 -10.26 11.59 -13.43
C MET A 240 -10.77 12.53 -14.54
N LYS A 241 -11.84 12.13 -15.25
CA LYS A 241 -12.49 13.00 -16.25
C LYS A 241 -13.02 14.29 -15.62
N LYS A 242 -13.63 14.21 -14.45
CA LYS A 242 -14.10 15.38 -13.68
C LYS A 242 -12.94 16.32 -13.31
N VAL A 243 -11.82 15.77 -12.84
CA VAL A 243 -10.61 16.55 -12.51
C VAL A 243 -10.06 17.24 -13.76
N LYS A 244 -9.90 16.51 -14.87
CA LYS A 244 -9.41 17.07 -16.15
C LYS A 244 -10.32 18.16 -16.69
N ALA A 245 -11.64 17.98 -16.63
CA ALA A 245 -12.60 18.98 -17.05
C ALA A 245 -12.49 20.26 -16.21
N TRP A 246 -12.26 20.13 -14.91
CA TRP A 246 -12.04 21.29 -14.03
C TRP A 246 -10.74 22.02 -14.40
N ILE A 247 -9.62 21.27 -14.60
CA ILE A 247 -8.32 21.81 -15.00
C ILE A 247 -8.44 22.63 -16.30
N ALA A 248 -9.13 22.06 -17.32
CA ALA A 248 -9.34 22.72 -18.61
C ALA A 248 -10.21 24.00 -18.46
N ARG A 249 -11.29 23.93 -17.68
CA ARG A 249 -12.14 25.11 -17.42
C ARG A 249 -11.38 26.26 -16.79
N GLU A 250 -10.41 25.95 -15.93
CA GLU A 250 -9.62 26.94 -15.19
C GLU A 250 -8.30 27.31 -15.90
N GLY A 251 -8.02 26.77 -17.08
CA GLY A 251 -6.83 27.08 -17.87
C GLY A 251 -5.51 26.59 -17.25
N MET A 252 -5.56 25.47 -16.51
CA MET A 252 -4.41 24.95 -15.77
C MET A 252 -3.72 23.77 -16.46
N GLU A 253 -3.99 23.48 -17.73
CA GLU A 253 -3.47 22.31 -18.44
C GLU A 253 -1.93 22.30 -18.49
N LYS A 254 -1.30 23.47 -18.54
CA LYS A 254 0.17 23.60 -18.54
C LYS A 254 0.78 23.40 -17.15
N GLN A 255 -0.02 23.53 -16.08
CA GLN A 255 0.43 23.40 -14.70
C GLN A 255 0.24 21.98 -14.13
N VAL A 256 -0.55 21.12 -14.79
CA VAL A 256 -0.78 19.74 -14.34
C VAL A 256 -0.26 18.75 -15.38
N ILE A 257 0.77 18.01 -15.02
CA ILE A 257 1.43 17.03 -15.89
C ILE A 257 0.96 15.63 -15.52
N TRP A 258 0.30 14.95 -16.46
CA TRP A 258 -0.12 13.56 -16.31
C TRP A 258 1.01 12.65 -16.76
N LEU A 259 1.79 12.11 -15.81
CA LEU A 259 3.00 11.35 -16.12
C LEU A 259 2.75 10.11 -16.98
N ASN A 260 1.63 9.41 -16.76
CA ASN A 260 1.25 8.23 -17.56
C ASN A 260 1.00 8.57 -19.05
N GLU A 261 0.79 9.84 -19.41
CA GLU A 261 0.62 10.31 -20.79
C GLU A 261 1.96 10.69 -21.43
N GLN A 262 3.02 10.87 -20.64
CA GLN A 262 4.38 11.15 -21.13
C GLN A 262 5.16 9.85 -21.46
N GLY A 263 4.68 8.69 -21.03
CA GLY A 263 5.32 7.40 -21.27
C GLY A 263 5.04 6.39 -20.16
N ARG A 264 5.43 5.14 -20.40
CA ARG A 264 5.30 4.09 -19.39
C ARG A 264 6.53 4.08 -18.49
N MET A 265 6.40 4.65 -17.31
CA MET A 265 7.44 4.62 -16.28
C MET A 265 7.66 3.18 -15.78
N LYS A 266 8.93 2.80 -15.56
CA LYS A 266 9.29 1.54 -14.93
C LYS A 266 9.16 1.67 -13.40
N GLY A 267 8.82 0.56 -12.72
CA GLY A 267 8.66 0.58 -11.26
C GLY A 267 9.93 0.98 -10.51
N GLU A 268 11.10 0.58 -11.01
CA GLU A 268 12.42 0.92 -10.46
C GLU A 268 12.81 2.41 -10.58
N GLU A 269 12.09 3.17 -11.41
CA GLU A 269 12.29 4.62 -11.59
C GLU A 269 11.46 5.46 -10.60
N LEU A 270 10.56 4.82 -9.86
CA LEU A 270 9.68 5.51 -8.92
C LEU A 270 10.43 6.31 -7.84
N PRO A 271 11.54 5.82 -7.24
CA PRO A 271 12.33 6.62 -6.31
C PRO A 271 12.88 7.93 -6.92
N LEU A 272 13.28 7.91 -8.21
CA LEU A 272 13.75 9.12 -8.91
C LEU A 272 12.65 10.18 -9.04
N LEU A 273 11.40 9.75 -9.27
CA LEU A 273 10.25 10.65 -9.32
C LEU A 273 10.00 11.33 -7.98
N TYR A 274 10.09 10.60 -6.87
CA TYR A 274 9.94 11.19 -5.54
C TYR A 274 11.12 12.11 -5.21
N GLN A 275 12.35 11.65 -5.38
CA GLN A 275 13.57 12.44 -5.06
C GLN A 275 13.70 13.72 -5.90
N GLY A 276 13.11 13.76 -7.10
CA GLY A 276 13.04 14.96 -7.93
C GLY A 276 11.93 15.93 -7.53
N ALA A 277 11.00 15.54 -6.66
CA ALA A 277 9.86 16.36 -6.28
C ALA A 277 10.20 17.35 -5.14
N THR A 278 9.61 18.55 -5.20
CA THR A 278 9.67 19.54 -4.11
C THR A 278 8.88 19.07 -2.88
N ALA A 279 7.70 18.48 -3.10
CA ALA A 279 6.87 17.88 -2.05
C ALA A 279 5.88 16.89 -2.64
N LEU A 280 5.51 15.88 -1.84
CA LEU A 280 4.37 15.00 -2.10
C LEU A 280 3.09 15.63 -1.55
N LEU A 281 2.04 15.71 -2.38
CA LEU A 281 0.67 16.06 -1.98
C LEU A 281 -0.16 14.79 -1.90
N TYR A 282 -0.34 14.28 -0.68
CA TYR A 282 -1.11 13.05 -0.41
C TYR A 282 -2.28 13.33 0.53
N VAL A 283 -3.26 14.10 0.04
CA VAL A 283 -4.37 14.65 0.82
C VAL A 283 -5.62 13.77 0.68
N SER A 284 -5.44 12.46 0.87
CA SER A 284 -6.54 11.49 0.81
C SER A 284 -7.54 11.71 1.96
N LEU A 285 -8.82 11.42 1.72
CA LEU A 285 -9.84 11.47 2.76
C LEU A 285 -9.66 10.34 3.79
N PHE A 286 -9.17 9.20 3.35
CA PHE A 286 -8.95 8.03 4.21
C PHE A 286 -8.01 7.01 3.54
N GLU A 287 -7.18 6.34 4.32
CA GLU A 287 -6.29 5.24 3.88
C GLU A 287 -6.18 4.15 4.96
N GLY A 288 -5.70 2.97 4.56
CA GLY A 288 -5.34 1.92 5.49
C GLY A 288 -3.97 2.13 6.13
N PHE A 289 -2.99 2.70 5.37
CA PHE A 289 -1.64 3.02 5.88
C PHE A 289 -1.03 4.26 5.22
N GLY A 290 -0.96 4.31 3.87
CA GLY A 290 -0.37 5.45 3.17
C GLY A 290 1.06 5.19 2.70
N ILE A 291 1.31 4.06 2.04
CA ILE A 291 2.62 3.71 1.46
C ILE A 291 3.28 4.88 0.70
N PRO A 292 2.58 5.69 -0.14
CA PRO A 292 3.20 6.83 -0.79
C PRO A 292 3.82 7.87 0.15
N ILE A 293 3.31 8.01 1.37
CA ILE A 293 3.94 8.85 2.39
C ILE A 293 5.30 8.25 2.77
N LEU A 294 5.33 6.95 3.08
CA LEU A 294 6.56 6.28 3.46
C LEU A 294 7.61 6.30 2.33
N GLU A 295 7.17 6.12 1.08
CA GLU A 295 8.01 6.26 -0.12
C GLU A 295 8.63 7.67 -0.21
N ALA A 296 7.85 8.72 0.09
CA ALA A 296 8.33 10.10 0.12
C ALA A 296 9.33 10.33 1.26
N LEU A 297 9.07 9.82 2.46
CA LEU A 297 9.98 9.95 3.60
C LEU A 297 11.35 9.31 3.32
N TRP A 298 11.38 8.10 2.77
CA TRP A 298 12.60 7.42 2.36
C TRP A 298 13.33 8.14 1.21
N SER A 299 12.58 8.82 0.35
CA SER A 299 13.12 9.63 -0.76
C SER A 299 13.63 11.01 -0.31
N GLY A 300 13.46 11.39 0.94
CA GLY A 300 13.75 12.74 1.44
C GLY A 300 12.83 13.79 0.82
N THR A 301 11.62 13.45 0.45
CA THR A 301 10.63 14.36 -0.13
C THR A 301 9.67 14.83 0.95
N PRO A 302 9.57 16.14 1.22
CA PRO A 302 8.61 16.69 2.16
C PRO A 302 7.17 16.28 1.81
N VAL A 303 6.32 16.08 2.84
CA VAL A 303 4.97 15.57 2.67
C VAL A 303 3.93 16.57 3.17
N ILE A 304 2.90 16.82 2.35
CA ILE A 304 1.63 17.41 2.79
C ILE A 304 0.60 16.30 2.77
N THR A 305 -0.02 16.01 3.92
CA THR A 305 -1.02 14.94 4.06
C THR A 305 -2.21 15.37 4.92
N SER A 306 -3.25 14.56 4.92
CA SER A 306 -4.45 14.83 5.70
C SER A 306 -4.22 14.60 7.20
N GLN A 307 -4.90 15.35 8.04
CA GLN A 307 -5.09 14.99 9.44
C GLN A 307 -6.12 13.84 9.57
N GLY A 308 -6.01 13.05 10.63
CA GLY A 308 -6.88 11.89 10.88
C GLY A 308 -6.44 10.62 10.15
N SER A 309 -7.28 9.59 10.17
CA SER A 309 -6.96 8.26 9.63
C SER A 309 -5.60 7.74 10.13
N CYS A 310 -4.89 6.96 9.31
CA CYS A 310 -3.56 6.41 9.62
C CYS A 310 -2.39 7.36 9.33
N PHE A 311 -2.64 8.58 8.87
CA PHE A 311 -1.57 9.43 8.32
C PHE A 311 -0.53 9.83 9.36
N ALA A 312 -0.95 10.09 10.61
CA ALA A 312 -0.03 10.38 11.71
C ALA A 312 0.81 9.16 12.11
N GLU A 313 0.29 7.94 11.95
CA GLU A 313 1.06 6.71 12.19
C GLU A 313 2.19 6.58 11.16
N THR A 314 1.90 6.90 9.88
CA THR A 314 2.86 6.72 8.78
C THR A 314 3.85 7.87 8.65
N ALA A 315 3.44 9.13 8.92
CA ALA A 315 4.29 10.31 8.72
C ALA A 315 4.90 10.86 10.02
N GLY A 316 4.37 10.52 11.20
CA GLY A 316 4.85 11.04 12.48
C GLY A 316 4.84 12.57 12.51
N ASN A 317 5.98 13.17 12.87
CA ASN A 317 6.19 14.63 12.87
C ASN A 317 6.90 15.14 11.58
N ALA A 318 6.94 14.31 10.52
CA ALA A 318 7.67 14.57 9.29
C ALA A 318 6.77 15.06 8.13
N ALA A 319 5.57 15.58 8.44
CA ALA A 319 4.65 16.07 7.43
C ALA A 319 3.92 17.33 7.88
N LEU A 320 3.43 18.11 6.91
CA LEU A 320 2.41 19.13 7.14
C LEU A 320 1.03 18.49 7.07
N TYR A 321 0.26 18.62 8.14
CA TYR A 321 -1.09 18.06 8.24
C TYR A 321 -2.14 19.11 7.96
N VAL A 322 -3.08 18.78 7.07
CA VAL A 322 -4.16 19.67 6.66
C VAL A 322 -5.53 19.00 6.79
N ASP A 323 -6.57 19.79 6.94
CA ASP A 323 -7.93 19.30 6.72
C ASP A 323 -8.12 19.00 5.22
N PRO A 324 -8.38 17.74 4.82
CA PRO A 324 -8.53 17.37 3.42
C PRO A 324 -9.77 17.99 2.76
N LEU A 325 -10.72 18.50 3.52
CA LEU A 325 -11.92 19.17 3.03
C LEU A 325 -11.72 20.68 2.87
N SER A 326 -10.62 21.26 3.37
CA SER A 326 -10.30 22.69 3.27
C SER A 326 -9.27 22.94 2.15
N VAL A 327 -9.75 23.40 0.99
CA VAL A 327 -8.90 23.83 -0.12
C VAL A 327 -7.94 24.94 0.33
N GLU A 328 -8.39 25.84 1.22
CA GLU A 328 -7.57 26.91 1.77
C GLU A 328 -6.42 26.39 2.63
N ALA A 329 -6.66 25.41 3.52
CA ALA A 329 -5.64 24.80 4.34
C ALA A 329 -4.59 24.09 3.47
N ILE A 330 -5.01 23.35 2.45
CA ILE A 330 -4.11 22.70 1.48
C ILE A 330 -3.31 23.76 0.73
N ALA A 331 -3.92 24.85 0.26
CA ALA A 331 -3.24 25.94 -0.43
C ALA A 331 -2.23 26.65 0.46
N GLY A 332 -2.55 26.86 1.73
CA GLY A 332 -1.62 27.39 2.74
C GLY A 332 -0.39 26.50 2.90
N ALA A 333 -0.58 25.20 3.07
CA ALA A 333 0.52 24.24 3.18
C ALA A 333 1.38 24.18 1.91
N ILE A 334 0.78 24.28 0.71
CA ILE A 334 1.52 24.39 -0.56
C ILE A 334 2.39 25.65 -0.56
N ARG A 335 1.85 26.83 -0.20
CA ARG A 335 2.66 28.07 -0.09
C ARG A 335 3.81 27.88 0.86
N THR A 336 3.55 27.41 2.07
CA THR A 336 4.57 27.23 3.11
C THR A 336 5.71 26.32 2.62
N ILE A 337 5.39 25.12 2.09
CA ILE A 337 6.43 24.15 1.70
C ILE A 337 7.24 24.60 0.48
N THR A 338 6.69 25.48 -0.36
CA THR A 338 7.37 25.98 -1.56
C THR A 338 8.20 27.23 -1.30
N THR A 339 8.02 27.92 -0.17
CA THR A 339 8.71 29.17 0.19
C THR A 339 9.63 29.06 1.40
N ASP A 340 9.40 28.10 2.29
CA ASP A 340 10.17 27.88 3.51
C ASP A 340 11.13 26.69 3.34
N GLU A 341 12.34 26.99 2.86
CA GLU A 341 13.39 25.98 2.64
C GLU A 341 13.88 25.35 3.96
N ALA A 342 13.86 26.11 5.07
CA ALA A 342 14.28 25.61 6.36
C ALA A 342 13.30 24.57 6.89
N LEU A 343 11.99 24.83 6.78
CA LEU A 343 10.95 23.86 7.11
C LEU A 343 11.03 22.62 6.21
N ALA A 344 11.23 22.79 4.92
CA ALA A 344 11.37 21.67 4.00
C ALA A 344 12.57 20.77 4.34
N ALA A 345 13.70 21.37 4.75
CA ALA A 345 14.88 20.64 5.23
C ALA A 345 14.62 19.89 6.54
N ASP A 346 13.96 20.53 7.51
CA ASP A 346 13.58 19.91 8.79
C ASP A 346 12.65 18.72 8.61
N LEU A 347 11.61 18.86 7.75
CA LEU A 347 10.71 17.77 7.44
C LEU A 347 11.40 16.60 6.73
N ARG A 348 12.39 16.89 5.87
CA ARG A 348 13.20 15.84 5.22
C ARG A 348 14.01 15.04 6.24
N GLU A 349 14.69 15.72 7.16
CA GLU A 349 15.48 15.07 8.21
C GLU A 349 14.61 14.20 9.11
N LYS A 350 13.51 14.76 9.60
CA LYS A 350 12.51 14.02 10.38
C LYS A 350 11.96 12.82 9.62
N GLY A 351 11.75 12.98 8.29
CA GLY A 351 11.29 11.92 7.41
C GLY A 351 12.22 10.72 7.39
N PHE A 352 13.52 10.93 7.18
CA PHE A 352 14.52 9.85 7.22
C PHE A 352 14.58 9.16 8.57
N ILE A 353 14.46 9.89 9.67
CA ILE A 353 14.46 9.30 11.01
C ILE A 353 13.20 8.45 11.22
N HIS A 354 12.03 8.97 10.86
CA HIS A 354 10.76 8.29 11.06
C HIS A 354 10.61 7.05 10.16
N ALA A 355 11.05 7.12 8.90
CA ALA A 355 10.98 6.01 7.95
C ALA A 355 11.70 4.74 8.45
N ARG A 356 12.76 4.88 9.26
CA ARG A 356 13.51 3.76 9.85
C ARG A 356 12.67 2.87 10.79
N HIS A 357 11.48 3.30 11.17
CA HIS A 357 10.54 2.46 11.92
C HIS A 357 9.83 1.44 11.04
N PHE A 358 9.87 1.59 9.72
CA PHE A 358 9.08 0.84 8.74
C PHE A 358 9.96 0.09 7.72
N THR A 359 11.03 -0.54 8.18
CA THR A 359 11.87 -1.35 7.30
C THR A 359 11.24 -2.72 7.02
N PRO A 360 11.59 -3.38 5.90
CA PRO A 360 11.13 -4.73 5.59
C PRO A 360 11.43 -5.75 6.70
N GLU A 361 12.61 -5.65 7.34
CA GLU A 361 13.04 -6.53 8.44
C GLU A 361 12.15 -6.35 9.67
N LYS A 362 11.84 -5.10 10.04
CA LYS A 362 10.95 -4.80 11.18
C LYS A 362 9.54 -5.31 10.93
N CYS A 363 9.03 -5.14 9.71
CA CYS A 363 7.74 -5.69 9.30
C CYS A 363 7.75 -7.23 9.42
N ALA A 364 8.77 -7.89 8.89
CA ALA A 364 8.91 -9.35 8.94
C ALA A 364 9.06 -9.84 10.38
N ALA A 365 9.85 -9.16 11.22
CA ALA A 365 10.03 -9.51 12.62
C ALA A 365 8.70 -9.40 13.40
N ALA A 366 7.95 -8.32 13.22
CA ALA A 366 6.64 -8.15 13.87
C ALA A 366 5.64 -9.24 13.46
N VAL A 367 5.61 -9.60 12.17
CA VAL A 367 4.77 -10.70 11.67
C VAL A 367 5.22 -12.05 12.22
N MET A 368 6.53 -12.30 12.31
CA MET A 368 7.07 -13.54 12.89
C MET A 368 6.72 -13.69 14.37
N GLU A 369 6.71 -12.60 15.13
CA GLU A 369 6.26 -12.62 16.54
C GLU A 369 4.77 -13.01 16.65
N VAL A 370 3.91 -12.55 15.74
CA VAL A 370 2.51 -13.01 15.68
C VAL A 370 2.46 -14.52 15.42
N TYR A 371 3.30 -15.05 14.51
CA TYR A 371 3.32 -16.49 14.25
C TYR A 371 3.77 -17.27 15.48
N ARG A 372 4.84 -16.87 16.15
CA ARG A 372 5.35 -17.51 17.38
C ARG A 372 4.35 -17.51 18.50
N SER A 373 3.52 -16.48 18.61
CA SER A 373 2.49 -16.37 19.64
C SER A 373 1.38 -17.42 19.54
N LEU A 374 1.36 -18.23 18.47
CA LEU A 374 0.36 -19.27 18.22
C LEU A 374 0.83 -20.67 18.66
N PHE A 375 2.11 -20.81 18.99
CA PHE A 375 2.75 -22.06 19.41
C PHE A 375 3.41 -21.93 20.77
#